data_7ca8228317ff0b94555479fa48ef5701
#
_entry.id   7ca8228317ff0b94555479fa48ef5701
#
_cell.length_a   1.000
_cell.length_b   1.000
_cell.length_c   1.000
_cell.angle_alpha   90.00
_cell.angle_beta   90.00
_cell.angle_gamma   90.00
#
_symmetry.space_group_name_H-M   'P 1'
#
loop_
_entity.id
_entity.type
_entity.pdbx_description
1 polymer ?
#
loop_
_entity_poly.entity_id
_entity_poly.type
_entity_poly.pdbx_seq_one_letter_code
_entity_poly.pdbx_strand_id
1 'polypeptide(L)'
;MEKDDNIQTVSENVFEDVEFAEEKPAVPKKKSLFRRIINNITIEPALFIIMFASGLDNIASEQIIIWKTCINDFNFTEEICDNLTNETYGEEQGMVADELTNFNFIKTLVTSIVPTLMAFYLGAWADMFGRKPIFYLFLGSYALEQAVVLVCAYYLESPKEWLLLSYIPKNLAGGFAAWTLSVNAFISDISAPEDRAFRFGMLGLITKLAGPPSSQVGKLLFRYGNNVSRQFAYVSVFATTLGGICIGALLLIWRIHRYTWSPPKKDRNQRNSFSLMVIVDTFKTVFKRRPGKARIYILVLVAIVVFSIMPLFGEFSISYSYTFVRYNWQVDENSDYSTITSIVDICAQAVFIPVMAALKLNEAYVMPILFCTISIRHAVKAFAVEPWMYYLASFIDCLGFYAFNIRQSMVSSLVDRDELGKVMAFTSAVDSVFPIGISKAYSEIFKVSKTKKKIFSTLSY
;
A
#
# COMPACT_ATOMS: atom_id res chain seq x y z
N MET A 1 31.87 34.49 27.79
CA MET A 1 30.52 34.41 28.37
C MET A 1 29.62 35.23 27.47
N GLU A 2 29.51 34.79 26.20
CA GLU A 2 28.75 35.50 25.16
C GLU A 2 28.72 34.56 23.93
N LYS A 3 28.00 33.44 24.00
CA LYS A 3 27.89 32.51 22.86
C LYS A 3 26.65 31.62 22.87
N ASP A 4 25.77 31.69 23.85
CA ASP A 4 24.62 30.77 23.96
C ASP A 4 23.24 31.39 23.61
N ASP A 5 23.17 32.70 23.36
CA ASP A 5 21.88 33.35 23.07
C ASP A 5 21.48 33.35 21.56
N ASN A 6 22.35 32.86 20.67
CA ASN A 6 22.07 32.88 19.21
C ASN A 6 21.37 31.63 18.65
N ILE A 7 21.07 30.62 19.47
CA ILE A 7 20.43 29.40 18.97
C ILE A 7 18.90 29.42 19.10
N GLN A 8 18.39 30.16 20.10
CA GLN A 8 16.94 30.27 20.28
C GLN A 8 16.29 31.32 19.35
N THR A 9 17.00 32.38 19.01
CA THR A 9 16.47 33.43 18.09
C THR A 9 16.44 33.01 16.62
N VAL A 10 17.24 32.01 16.19
CA VAL A 10 17.24 31.52 14.80
C VAL A 10 16.06 30.59 14.51
N SER A 11 15.46 29.96 15.53
CA SER A 11 14.30 29.10 15.34
C SER A 11 12.98 29.87 15.27
N GLU A 12 12.89 31.05 15.86
CA GLU A 12 11.69 31.91 15.79
C GLU A 12 11.64 32.76 14.51
N ASN A 13 12.77 33.23 14.01
CA ASN A 13 12.82 34.16 12.86
C ASN A 13 12.69 33.49 11.48
N VAL A 14 12.72 32.16 11.37
CA VAL A 14 12.50 31.46 10.08
C VAL A 14 11.00 31.26 9.74
N PHE A 15 10.12 31.46 10.73
CA PHE A 15 8.67 31.34 10.55
C PHE A 15 7.90 32.68 10.56
N GLU A 16 8.56 33.81 10.89
CA GLU A 16 7.89 35.13 10.96
C GLU A 16 7.86 35.93 9.64
N ASP A 17 8.70 35.61 8.65
CA ASP A 17 8.80 36.39 7.40
C ASP A 17 7.94 35.85 6.24
N VAL A 18 6.92 34.99 6.49
CA VAL A 18 5.85 34.72 5.53
C VAL A 18 4.62 35.51 5.95
N GLU A 19 4.64 36.79 5.66
CA GLU A 19 3.47 37.69 5.72
C GLU A 19 2.43 37.14 4.70
N PHE A 20 1.51 36.30 5.20
CA PHE A 20 0.28 35.99 4.46
C PHE A 20 -0.55 37.28 4.46
N ALA A 21 -0.72 37.87 3.29
CA ALA A 21 -1.71 38.92 3.08
C ALA A 21 -3.06 38.44 3.61
N GLU A 22 -3.45 38.87 4.79
CA GLU A 22 -4.77 38.66 5.37
C GLU A 22 -5.82 39.44 4.59
N GLU A 23 -6.28 38.92 3.49
CA GLU A 23 -7.62 39.25 3.01
C GLU A 23 -8.60 38.46 3.88
N LYS A 24 -9.24 39.10 4.86
CA LYS A 24 -10.28 38.50 5.70
C LYS A 24 -11.47 38.11 4.84
N PRO A 25 -11.68 36.82 4.53
CA PRO A 25 -12.89 36.42 3.85
C PRO A 25 -14.06 36.42 4.84
N ALA A 26 -15.20 36.95 4.39
CA ALA A 26 -16.46 36.87 5.12
C ALA A 26 -16.70 35.45 5.66
N VAL A 27 -16.95 35.31 6.99
CA VAL A 27 -17.15 34.05 7.68
C VAL A 27 -18.32 33.30 7.01
N PRO A 28 -18.05 32.22 6.26
CA PRO A 28 -19.14 31.46 5.64
C PRO A 28 -19.93 30.78 6.74
N LYS A 29 -21.25 30.89 6.71
CA LYS A 29 -22.17 30.19 7.61
C LYS A 29 -21.79 28.71 7.63
N LYS A 30 -21.41 28.17 8.79
CA LYS A 30 -21.03 26.76 8.99
C LYS A 30 -22.17 25.87 8.48
N LYS A 31 -22.05 25.33 7.26
CA LYS A 31 -22.90 24.27 6.77
C LYS A 31 -22.77 23.10 7.74
N SER A 32 -23.87 22.43 8.08
CA SER A 32 -23.81 21.24 8.97
C SER A 32 -22.81 20.25 8.40
N LEU A 33 -22.01 19.59 9.26
CA LEU A 33 -21.00 18.59 8.87
C LEU A 33 -21.58 17.55 7.92
N PHE A 34 -22.80 17.08 8.19
CA PHE A 34 -23.50 16.11 7.37
C PHE A 34 -23.78 16.61 5.95
N ARG A 35 -24.22 17.86 5.79
CA ARG A 35 -24.45 18.48 4.48
C ARG A 35 -23.15 18.72 3.71
N ARG A 36 -22.05 18.97 4.45
CA ARG A 36 -20.71 19.10 3.87
C ARG A 36 -20.20 17.75 3.37
N ILE A 37 -20.40 16.66 4.10
CA ILE A 37 -20.06 15.30 3.71
C ILE A 37 -20.81 14.91 2.43
N ILE A 38 -22.15 15.00 2.41
CA ILE A 38 -22.97 14.57 1.27
C ILE A 38 -22.62 15.34 -0.01
N ASN A 39 -22.43 16.66 0.08
CA ASN A 39 -22.09 17.47 -1.09
C ASN A 39 -20.68 17.21 -1.64
N ASN A 40 -19.80 16.66 -0.83
CA ASN A 40 -18.41 16.34 -1.21
C ASN A 40 -18.20 14.89 -1.64
N ILE A 41 -19.20 14.01 -1.52
CA ILE A 41 -19.13 12.63 -2.01
C ILE A 41 -19.19 12.63 -3.54
N THR A 42 -18.09 12.27 -4.18
CA THR A 42 -17.95 12.22 -5.65
C THR A 42 -17.59 10.83 -6.15
N ILE A 43 -16.34 10.43 -6.01
CA ILE A 43 -15.80 9.14 -6.47
C ILE A 43 -15.66 8.13 -5.32
N GLU A 44 -15.86 8.58 -4.09
CA GLU A 44 -15.60 7.81 -2.86
C GLU A 44 -16.39 6.47 -2.80
N PRO A 45 -17.68 6.39 -3.19
CA PRO A 45 -18.39 5.10 -3.21
C PRO A 45 -17.81 4.11 -4.19
N ALA A 46 -17.37 4.58 -5.37
CA ALA A 46 -16.72 3.73 -6.35
C ALA A 46 -15.37 3.23 -5.85
N LEU A 47 -14.60 4.11 -5.20
CA LEU A 47 -13.32 3.75 -4.56
C LEU A 47 -13.51 2.71 -3.46
N PHE A 48 -14.54 2.86 -2.61
CA PHE A 48 -14.85 1.86 -1.60
C PHE A 48 -15.08 0.48 -2.20
N ILE A 49 -15.90 0.38 -3.26
CA ILE A 49 -16.21 -0.88 -3.92
C ILE A 49 -14.96 -1.50 -4.56
N ILE A 50 -14.11 -0.68 -5.22
CA ILE A 50 -12.86 -1.15 -5.83
C ILE A 50 -11.90 -1.65 -4.76
N MET A 51 -11.74 -0.92 -3.64
CA MET A 51 -10.86 -1.32 -2.54
C MET A 51 -11.40 -2.55 -1.80
N PHE A 52 -12.72 -2.62 -1.61
CA PHE A 52 -13.37 -3.80 -1.04
C PHE A 52 -13.14 -5.03 -1.93
N ALA A 53 -13.38 -4.92 -3.24
CA ALA A 53 -13.12 -6.00 -4.18
C ALA A 53 -11.64 -6.41 -4.18
N SER A 54 -10.71 -5.44 -4.18
CA SER A 54 -9.26 -5.69 -4.09
C SER A 54 -8.82 -6.39 -2.81
N GLY A 55 -9.57 -6.27 -1.73
CA GLY A 55 -9.26 -6.93 -0.46
C GLY A 55 -9.81 -8.35 -0.35
N LEU A 56 -10.81 -8.72 -1.17
CA LEU A 56 -11.44 -10.04 -1.11
C LEU A 56 -10.46 -11.17 -1.45
N ASP A 57 -9.64 -10.98 -2.47
CA ASP A 57 -8.76 -12.01 -3.03
C ASP A 57 -7.39 -12.09 -2.38
N ASN A 58 -7.07 -11.18 -1.46
CA ASN A 58 -5.73 -11.05 -0.92
C ASN A 58 -5.20 -12.36 -0.29
N ILE A 59 -6.02 -12.98 0.57
CA ILE A 59 -5.64 -14.22 1.24
C ILE A 59 -5.85 -15.45 0.32
N ALA A 60 -6.92 -15.45 -0.49
CA ALA A 60 -7.19 -16.52 -1.44
C ALA A 60 -6.09 -16.63 -2.51
N SER A 61 -5.47 -15.51 -2.89
CA SER A 61 -4.34 -15.50 -3.82
C SER A 61 -3.09 -16.21 -3.26
N GLU A 62 -2.80 -16.09 -1.97
CA GLU A 62 -1.70 -16.83 -1.34
C GLU A 62 -2.05 -18.33 -1.26
N GLN A 63 -3.29 -18.63 -0.91
CA GLN A 63 -3.74 -20.04 -0.77
C GLN A 63 -3.76 -20.80 -2.10
N ILE A 64 -4.14 -20.15 -3.22
CA ILE A 64 -4.10 -20.82 -4.53
C ILE A 64 -2.67 -21.11 -4.98
N ILE A 65 -1.70 -20.26 -4.62
CA ILE A 65 -0.28 -20.52 -4.90
C ILE A 65 0.20 -21.73 -4.10
N ILE A 66 -0.16 -21.81 -2.80
CA ILE A 66 0.14 -22.98 -1.96
C ILE A 66 -0.40 -24.25 -2.58
N TRP A 67 -1.69 -24.25 -2.98
CA TRP A 67 -2.33 -25.41 -3.58
C TRP A 67 -1.65 -25.85 -4.88
N LYS A 68 -1.44 -24.91 -5.80
CA LYS A 68 -0.77 -25.19 -7.07
C LYS A 68 0.66 -25.69 -6.88
N THR A 69 1.41 -25.13 -5.96
CA THR A 69 2.77 -25.56 -5.62
C THR A 69 2.75 -26.98 -5.06
N CYS A 70 1.82 -27.28 -4.15
CA CYS A 70 1.70 -28.59 -3.53
C CYS A 70 1.38 -29.69 -4.55
N ILE A 71 0.37 -29.47 -5.40
CA ILE A 71 -0.11 -30.47 -6.38
C ILE A 71 0.78 -30.50 -7.62
N ASN A 72 1.05 -29.34 -8.25
CA ASN A 72 1.64 -29.28 -9.58
C ASN A 72 3.18 -29.34 -9.55
N ASP A 73 3.84 -28.71 -8.56
CA ASP A 73 5.30 -28.66 -8.53
C ASP A 73 5.89 -29.84 -7.76
N PHE A 74 5.30 -30.18 -6.60
CA PHE A 74 5.79 -31.28 -5.77
C PHE A 74 5.07 -32.61 -6.01
N ASN A 75 3.99 -32.62 -6.78
CA ASN A 75 3.16 -33.79 -7.07
C ASN A 75 2.69 -34.54 -5.79
N PHE A 76 2.42 -33.78 -4.72
CA PHE A 76 1.86 -34.34 -3.51
C PHE A 76 0.39 -34.71 -3.72
N THR A 77 -0.12 -35.67 -2.92
CA THR A 77 -1.53 -36.03 -2.97
C THR A 77 -2.43 -34.95 -2.43
N GLU A 78 -3.69 -34.89 -2.86
CA GLU A 78 -4.68 -33.96 -2.34
C GLU A 78 -4.81 -34.03 -0.82
N GLU A 79 -4.74 -35.27 -0.25
CA GLU A 79 -4.79 -35.51 1.19
C GLU A 79 -3.68 -34.77 1.94
N ILE A 80 -2.44 -34.78 1.44
CA ILE A 80 -1.30 -34.05 1.99
C ILE A 80 -1.54 -32.56 1.87
N CYS A 81 -1.96 -32.12 0.68
CA CYS A 81 -2.15 -30.68 0.41
C CYS A 81 -3.29 -30.05 1.22
N ASP A 82 -4.31 -30.85 1.57
CA ASP A 82 -5.40 -30.42 2.44
C ASP A 82 -4.99 -30.34 3.91
N ASN A 83 -4.04 -31.18 4.32
CA ASN A 83 -3.60 -31.32 5.70
C ASN A 83 -2.18 -30.80 5.93
N LEU A 84 -1.65 -29.92 5.09
CA LEU A 84 -0.30 -29.35 5.21
C LEU A 84 0.01 -28.71 6.56
N THR A 85 -1.02 -28.27 7.29
CA THR A 85 -0.87 -27.67 8.64
C THR A 85 -0.83 -28.71 9.76
N ASN A 86 -0.99 -30.00 9.45
CA ASN A 86 -0.81 -31.08 10.42
C ASN A 86 0.68 -31.30 10.68
N GLU A 87 1.06 -31.52 11.93
CA GLU A 87 2.45 -31.77 12.34
C GLU A 87 3.12 -32.93 11.58
N THR A 88 2.32 -33.90 11.11
CA THR A 88 2.79 -35.03 10.32
C THR A 88 3.45 -34.62 9.00
N TYR A 89 3.01 -33.53 8.38
CA TYR A 89 3.46 -33.03 7.07
C TYR A 89 4.34 -31.77 7.18
N GLY A 90 5.07 -31.62 8.28
CA GLY A 90 5.89 -30.43 8.51
C GLY A 90 7.05 -30.24 7.53
N GLU A 91 7.53 -31.30 6.88
CA GLU A 91 8.55 -31.20 5.81
C GLU A 91 7.93 -30.66 4.53
N GLU A 92 6.82 -31.22 4.11
CA GLU A 92 6.06 -30.83 2.93
C GLU A 92 5.56 -29.38 3.06
N GLN A 93 5.00 -29.03 4.23
CA GLN A 93 4.63 -27.66 4.55
C GLN A 93 5.81 -26.70 4.38
N GLY A 94 6.96 -27.13 4.87
CA GLY A 94 8.18 -26.34 4.76
C GLY A 94 8.63 -26.13 3.32
N MET A 95 8.59 -27.14 2.46
CA MET A 95 8.96 -27.03 1.04
C MET A 95 8.01 -26.10 0.29
N VAL A 96 6.71 -26.26 0.50
CA VAL A 96 5.69 -25.41 -0.10
C VAL A 96 5.82 -23.95 0.34
N ALA A 97 6.11 -23.68 1.62
CA ALA A 97 6.31 -22.34 2.12
C ALA A 97 7.57 -21.64 1.56
N ASP A 98 8.64 -22.39 1.31
CA ASP A 98 9.85 -21.86 0.67
C ASP A 98 9.56 -21.44 -0.76
N GLU A 99 8.79 -22.24 -1.49
CA GLU A 99 8.43 -21.92 -2.87
C GLU A 99 7.42 -20.77 -2.95
N LEU A 100 6.45 -20.70 -2.03
CA LEU A 100 5.57 -19.54 -1.89
C LEU A 100 6.37 -18.25 -1.67
N THR A 101 7.40 -18.31 -0.85
CA THR A 101 8.27 -17.15 -0.55
C THR A 101 9.08 -16.73 -1.78
N ASN A 102 9.56 -17.70 -2.59
CA ASN A 102 10.21 -17.43 -3.88
C ASN A 102 9.25 -16.76 -4.87
N PHE A 103 8.05 -17.31 -4.99
CA PHE A 103 7.01 -16.75 -5.85
C PHE A 103 6.67 -15.30 -5.45
N ASN A 104 6.49 -15.04 -4.17
CA ASN A 104 6.21 -13.72 -3.65
C ASN A 104 7.36 -12.73 -3.91
N PHE A 105 8.60 -13.18 -3.89
CA PHE A 105 9.73 -12.35 -4.30
C PHE A 105 9.65 -11.96 -5.78
N ILE A 106 9.40 -12.92 -6.70
CA ILE A 106 9.25 -12.65 -8.13
C ILE A 106 8.04 -11.75 -8.39
N LYS A 107 6.91 -11.99 -7.71
CA LYS A 107 5.73 -11.11 -7.72
C LYS A 107 6.10 -9.68 -7.34
N THR A 108 6.89 -9.51 -6.29
CA THR A 108 7.37 -8.19 -5.84
C THR A 108 8.22 -7.49 -6.90
N LEU A 109 9.08 -8.22 -7.63
CA LEU A 109 9.85 -7.66 -8.75
C LEU A 109 8.92 -7.08 -9.82
N VAL A 110 7.94 -7.85 -10.26
CA VAL A 110 6.99 -7.44 -11.30
C VAL A 110 6.14 -6.27 -10.84
N THR A 111 5.63 -6.31 -9.61
CA THR A 111 4.71 -5.31 -9.07
C THR A 111 5.40 -4.03 -8.57
N SER A 112 6.74 -3.99 -8.50
CA SER A 112 7.49 -2.82 -8.05
C SER A 112 8.27 -2.14 -9.19
N ILE A 113 9.03 -2.89 -9.98
CA ILE A 113 9.89 -2.29 -11.02
C ILE A 113 9.05 -1.67 -12.13
N VAL A 114 8.12 -2.45 -12.68
CA VAL A 114 7.32 -2.02 -13.83
C VAL A 114 6.47 -0.79 -13.50
N PRO A 115 5.69 -0.74 -12.41
CA PRO A 115 4.92 0.46 -12.06
C PRO A 115 5.77 1.68 -11.78
N THR A 116 6.95 1.50 -11.16
CA THR A 116 7.87 2.60 -10.88
C THR A 116 8.33 3.29 -12.17
N LEU A 117 8.73 2.51 -13.16
CA LEU A 117 9.13 3.05 -14.46
C LEU A 117 7.93 3.74 -15.15
N MET A 118 6.77 3.11 -15.11
CA MET A 118 5.56 3.67 -15.72
C MET A 118 5.04 4.92 -15.03
N ALA A 119 5.20 5.04 -13.69
CA ALA A 119 4.74 6.21 -12.94
C ALA A 119 5.41 7.51 -13.40
N PHE A 120 6.70 7.49 -13.78
CA PHE A 120 7.38 8.66 -14.33
C PHE A 120 6.74 9.15 -15.64
N TYR A 121 6.31 8.24 -16.49
CA TYR A 121 5.68 8.57 -17.77
C TYR A 121 4.20 8.96 -17.61
N LEU A 122 3.46 8.22 -16.81
CA LEU A 122 2.03 8.44 -16.61
C LEU A 122 1.72 9.76 -15.90
N GLY A 123 2.62 10.23 -15.01
CA GLY A 123 2.50 11.56 -14.41
C GLY A 123 2.48 12.66 -15.46
N ALA A 124 3.47 12.68 -16.35
CA ALA A 124 3.55 13.65 -17.44
C ALA A 124 2.39 13.50 -18.44
N TRP A 125 1.99 12.26 -18.73
CA TRP A 125 0.86 11.95 -19.60
C TRP A 125 -0.48 12.45 -19.01
N ALA A 126 -0.66 12.29 -17.70
CA ALA A 126 -1.82 12.80 -16.97
C ALA A 126 -1.95 14.33 -17.07
N ASP A 127 -0.84 15.04 -17.06
CA ASP A 127 -0.82 16.50 -17.17
C ASP A 127 -1.17 16.99 -18.59
N MET A 128 -0.88 16.18 -19.63
CA MET A 128 -1.18 16.52 -21.02
C MET A 128 -2.58 16.10 -21.46
N PHE A 129 -3.01 14.89 -21.15
CA PHE A 129 -4.24 14.28 -21.64
C PHE A 129 -5.37 14.24 -20.60
N GLY A 130 -5.07 14.62 -19.38
CA GLY A 130 -6.01 14.59 -18.26
C GLY A 130 -5.97 13.30 -17.45
N ARG A 131 -6.69 13.31 -16.34
CA ARG A 131 -6.69 12.20 -15.39
C ARG A 131 -7.56 11.01 -15.81
N LYS A 132 -8.63 11.27 -16.60
CA LYS A 132 -9.61 10.25 -17.00
C LYS A 132 -9.01 9.05 -17.75
N PRO A 133 -8.13 9.23 -18.78
CA PRO A 133 -7.54 8.09 -19.48
C PRO A 133 -6.76 7.14 -18.59
N ILE A 134 -6.09 7.66 -17.55
CA ILE A 134 -5.33 6.82 -16.61
C ILE A 134 -6.28 5.95 -15.79
N PHE A 135 -7.42 6.49 -15.34
CA PHE A 135 -8.43 5.69 -14.65
C PHE A 135 -8.94 4.53 -15.53
N TYR A 136 -9.24 4.81 -16.79
CA TYR A 136 -9.73 3.77 -17.72
C TYR A 136 -8.67 2.71 -17.98
N LEU A 137 -7.43 3.14 -18.19
CA LEU A 137 -6.30 2.23 -18.40
C LEU A 137 -6.09 1.33 -17.19
N PHE A 138 -6.06 1.91 -15.98
CA PHE A 138 -5.86 1.14 -14.75
C PHE A 138 -7.02 0.16 -14.50
N LEU A 139 -8.26 0.61 -14.57
CA LEU A 139 -9.43 -0.23 -14.31
C LEU A 139 -9.57 -1.36 -15.32
N GLY A 140 -9.35 -1.07 -16.61
CA GLY A 140 -9.38 -2.10 -17.66
C GLY A 140 -8.28 -3.14 -17.48
N SER A 141 -7.06 -2.72 -17.15
CA SER A 141 -5.94 -3.62 -16.91
C SER A 141 -6.11 -4.42 -15.62
N TYR A 142 -6.74 -3.85 -14.59
CA TYR A 142 -7.04 -4.56 -13.34
C TYR A 142 -8.15 -5.59 -13.53
N ALA A 143 -9.20 -5.26 -14.30
CA ALA A 143 -10.22 -6.24 -14.66
C ALA A 143 -9.61 -7.41 -15.48
N LEU A 144 -8.68 -7.11 -16.39
CA LEU A 144 -7.96 -8.13 -17.16
C LEU A 144 -7.10 -9.02 -16.25
N GLU A 145 -6.37 -8.44 -15.28
CA GLU A 145 -5.62 -9.20 -14.28
C GLU A 145 -6.55 -10.19 -13.57
N GLN A 146 -7.67 -9.72 -13.05
CA GLN A 146 -8.61 -10.56 -12.30
C GLN A 146 -9.32 -11.60 -13.18
N ALA A 147 -9.54 -11.30 -14.45
CA ALA A 147 -10.07 -12.30 -15.39
C ALA A 147 -9.07 -13.44 -15.62
N VAL A 148 -7.78 -13.15 -15.75
CA VAL A 148 -6.73 -14.19 -15.87
C VAL A 148 -6.62 -15.00 -14.58
N VAL A 149 -6.64 -14.34 -13.40
CA VAL A 149 -6.62 -15.04 -12.11
C VAL A 149 -7.83 -15.98 -11.96
N LEU A 150 -9.03 -15.54 -12.39
CA LEU A 150 -10.24 -16.36 -12.39
C LEU A 150 -10.10 -17.58 -13.30
N VAL A 151 -9.50 -17.43 -14.48
CA VAL A 151 -9.19 -18.57 -15.37
C VAL A 151 -8.21 -19.55 -14.70
N CYS A 152 -7.16 -19.03 -14.03
CA CYS A 152 -6.22 -19.86 -13.27
C CYS A 152 -6.88 -20.57 -12.08
N ALA A 153 -7.91 -19.98 -11.49
CA ALA A 153 -8.71 -20.60 -10.42
C ALA A 153 -9.66 -21.67 -10.93
N TYR A 154 -10.19 -21.48 -12.14
CA TYR A 154 -11.01 -22.50 -12.79
C TYR A 154 -10.19 -23.71 -13.22
N TYR A 155 -8.98 -23.49 -13.78
CA TYR A 155 -8.04 -24.56 -14.14
C TYR A 155 -6.96 -24.70 -13.06
N LEU A 156 -7.25 -25.43 -11.97
CA LEU A 156 -6.32 -25.62 -10.86
C LEU A 156 -5.02 -26.34 -11.27
N GLU A 157 -5.08 -27.16 -12.31
CA GLU A 157 -3.92 -27.87 -12.89
C GLU A 157 -2.98 -26.94 -13.68
N SER A 158 -3.40 -25.69 -13.99
CA SER A 158 -2.54 -24.75 -14.71
C SER A 158 -1.31 -24.34 -13.87
N PRO A 159 -0.14 -24.10 -14.51
CA PRO A 159 1.06 -23.69 -13.81
C PRO A 159 0.85 -22.41 -13.00
N LYS A 160 1.49 -22.31 -11.83
CA LYS A 160 1.42 -21.11 -10.96
C LYS A 160 2.01 -19.85 -11.65
N GLU A 161 2.91 -20.03 -12.62
CA GLU A 161 3.54 -18.95 -13.39
C GLU A 161 2.52 -18.12 -14.16
N TRP A 162 1.37 -18.67 -14.51
CA TRP A 162 0.28 -17.91 -15.15
C TRP A 162 -0.27 -16.83 -14.22
N LEU A 163 -0.21 -17.05 -12.90
CA LEU A 163 -0.55 -16.02 -11.94
C LEU A 163 0.46 -14.84 -11.95
N LEU A 164 1.74 -15.10 -12.27
CA LEU A 164 2.71 -14.02 -12.47
C LEU A 164 2.42 -13.21 -13.72
N LEU A 165 2.00 -13.86 -14.80
CA LEU A 165 1.59 -13.18 -16.05
C LEU A 165 0.36 -12.30 -15.84
N SER A 166 -0.56 -12.69 -14.95
CA SER A 166 -1.75 -11.89 -14.65
C SER A 166 -1.42 -10.51 -14.11
N TYR A 167 -0.32 -10.36 -13.36
CA TYR A 167 0.10 -9.07 -12.80
C TYR A 167 0.63 -8.07 -13.85
N ILE A 168 1.06 -8.53 -15.03
CA ILE A 168 1.72 -7.68 -16.02
C ILE A 168 0.81 -6.54 -16.51
N PRO A 169 -0.44 -6.77 -16.95
CA PRO A 169 -1.28 -5.71 -17.52
C PRO A 169 -1.49 -4.52 -16.57
N LYS A 170 -1.85 -4.79 -15.32
CA LYS A 170 -2.07 -3.75 -14.30
C LYS A 170 -0.80 -2.96 -14.01
N ASN A 171 0.34 -3.64 -13.94
CA ASN A 171 1.60 -3.00 -13.62
C ASN A 171 2.16 -2.19 -14.80
N LEU A 172 1.92 -2.60 -16.05
CA LEU A 172 2.17 -1.79 -17.24
C LEU A 172 1.28 -0.53 -17.29
N ALA A 173 0.10 -0.58 -16.72
CA ALA A 173 -0.76 0.60 -16.53
C ALA A 173 -0.29 1.50 -15.35
N GLY A 174 0.88 1.25 -14.77
CA GLY A 174 1.47 1.99 -13.66
C GLY A 174 1.04 1.50 -12.27
N GLY A 175 0.32 0.39 -12.18
CA GLY A 175 -0.02 -0.27 -10.93
C GLY A 175 -0.76 0.63 -9.95
N PHE A 176 -0.69 0.26 -8.69
CA PHE A 176 -1.32 1.01 -7.59
C PHE A 176 -0.75 2.43 -7.43
N ALA A 177 0.51 2.66 -7.82
CA ALA A 177 1.13 3.99 -7.72
C ALA A 177 0.46 5.00 -8.67
N ALA A 178 0.24 4.65 -9.94
CA ALA A 178 -0.45 5.52 -10.90
C ALA A 178 -1.93 5.72 -10.53
N TRP A 179 -2.57 4.68 -10.00
CA TRP A 179 -3.93 4.77 -9.46
C TRP A 179 -4.02 5.80 -8.35
N THR A 180 -3.20 5.68 -7.30
CA THR A 180 -3.20 6.59 -6.15
C THR A 180 -2.87 8.02 -6.56
N LEU A 181 -1.87 8.20 -7.44
CA LEU A 181 -1.52 9.51 -7.99
C LEU A 181 -2.72 10.15 -8.71
N SER A 182 -3.41 9.38 -9.56
CA SER A 182 -4.55 9.87 -10.34
C SER A 182 -5.76 10.20 -9.46
N VAL A 183 -6.06 9.38 -8.45
CA VAL A 183 -7.12 9.64 -7.47
C VAL A 183 -6.83 10.91 -6.67
N ASN A 184 -5.61 11.04 -6.15
CA ASN A 184 -5.21 12.21 -5.38
C ASN A 184 -5.25 13.50 -6.21
N ALA A 185 -4.73 13.44 -7.44
CA ALA A 185 -4.76 14.57 -8.34
C ALA A 185 -6.20 14.96 -8.72
N PHE A 186 -7.06 13.99 -9.01
CA PHE A 186 -8.47 14.25 -9.33
C PHE A 186 -9.20 14.90 -8.14
N ILE A 187 -9.04 14.38 -6.93
CA ILE A 187 -9.62 14.98 -5.71
C ILE A 187 -9.08 16.40 -5.50
N SER A 188 -7.79 16.62 -5.73
CA SER A 188 -7.20 17.97 -5.65
C SER A 188 -7.82 18.95 -6.65
N ASP A 189 -8.05 18.49 -7.89
CA ASP A 189 -8.58 19.31 -8.99
C ASP A 189 -10.05 19.72 -8.75
N ILE A 190 -10.86 18.85 -8.14
CA ILE A 190 -12.29 19.11 -7.87
C ILE A 190 -12.58 19.70 -6.50
N SER A 191 -11.57 19.87 -5.65
CA SER A 191 -11.73 20.35 -4.27
C SER A 191 -11.38 21.82 -4.14
N ALA A 192 -12.25 22.59 -3.46
CA ALA A 192 -11.88 23.93 -3.01
C ALA A 192 -10.68 23.85 -2.05
N PRO A 193 -9.76 24.83 -2.05
CA PRO A 193 -8.58 24.81 -1.16
C PRO A 193 -8.92 24.54 0.31
N GLU A 194 -10.03 25.11 0.80
CA GLU A 194 -10.49 24.99 2.19
C GLU A 194 -11.01 23.58 2.54
N ASP A 195 -11.54 22.83 1.57
CA ASP A 195 -12.11 21.49 1.75
C ASP A 195 -11.13 20.37 1.39
N ARG A 196 -9.99 20.69 0.80
CA ARG A 196 -9.04 19.74 0.26
C ARG A 196 -8.53 18.75 1.31
N ALA A 197 -8.06 19.27 2.46
CA ALA A 197 -7.57 18.43 3.57
C ALA A 197 -8.65 17.48 4.09
N PHE A 198 -9.88 17.95 4.23
CA PHE A 198 -11.02 17.12 4.65
C PHE A 198 -11.30 16.00 3.64
N ARG A 199 -11.27 16.30 2.33
CA ARG A 199 -11.53 15.30 1.27
C ARG A 199 -10.43 14.24 1.19
N PHE A 200 -9.15 14.62 1.35
CA PHE A 200 -8.06 13.64 1.46
C PHE A 200 -8.20 12.76 2.71
N GLY A 201 -8.61 13.34 3.84
CA GLY A 201 -8.91 12.57 5.04
C GLY A 201 -10.04 11.55 4.83
N MET A 202 -11.14 11.96 4.18
CA MET A 202 -12.23 11.05 3.80
C MET A 202 -11.77 9.95 2.85
N LEU A 203 -10.97 10.27 1.85
CA LEU A 203 -10.40 9.28 0.93
C LEU A 203 -9.60 8.22 1.68
N GLY A 204 -8.70 8.65 2.56
CA GLY A 204 -7.89 7.74 3.38
C GLY A 204 -8.73 6.85 4.30
N LEU A 205 -9.78 7.41 4.90
CA LEU A 205 -10.70 6.66 5.76
C LEU A 205 -11.48 5.60 4.96
N ILE A 206 -12.03 5.96 3.81
CA ILE A 206 -12.84 5.07 2.97
C ILE A 206 -12.01 3.90 2.44
N THR A 207 -10.77 4.14 2.02
CA THR A 207 -9.87 3.09 1.56
C THR A 207 -9.53 2.08 2.66
N LYS A 208 -9.38 2.54 3.90
CA LYS A 208 -9.13 1.66 5.05
C LYS A 208 -10.38 0.92 5.52
N LEU A 209 -11.54 1.59 5.53
CA LEU A 209 -12.81 0.98 5.93
C LEU A 209 -13.21 -0.20 5.03
N ALA A 210 -12.70 -0.29 3.81
CA ALA A 210 -12.95 -1.41 2.93
C ALA A 210 -12.22 -2.71 3.37
N GLY A 211 -11.12 -2.61 4.11
CA GLY A 211 -10.28 -3.75 4.51
C GLY A 211 -10.98 -4.79 5.37
N PRO A 212 -11.48 -4.43 6.58
CA PRO A 212 -12.11 -5.40 7.47
C PRO A 212 -13.27 -6.19 6.84
N PRO A 213 -14.27 -5.56 6.19
CA PRO A 213 -15.35 -6.31 5.58
C PRO A 213 -14.89 -7.16 4.39
N SER A 214 -13.89 -6.71 3.61
CA SER A 214 -13.38 -7.51 2.50
C SER A 214 -12.72 -8.80 2.98
N SER A 215 -11.89 -8.74 4.02
CA SER A 215 -11.24 -9.92 4.60
C SER A 215 -12.26 -10.94 5.11
N GLN A 216 -13.32 -10.49 5.80
CA GLN A 216 -14.35 -11.38 6.33
C GLN A 216 -15.25 -11.97 5.23
N VAL A 217 -15.65 -11.16 4.24
CA VAL A 217 -16.44 -11.65 3.12
C VAL A 217 -15.61 -12.62 2.27
N GLY A 218 -14.33 -12.34 2.03
CA GLY A 218 -13.41 -13.24 1.35
C GLY A 218 -13.27 -14.60 2.07
N LYS A 219 -13.10 -14.56 3.40
CA LYS A 219 -13.11 -15.77 4.27
C LYS A 219 -14.40 -16.58 4.13
N LEU A 220 -15.55 -15.91 4.24
CA LEU A 220 -16.86 -16.56 4.13
C LEU A 220 -17.07 -17.20 2.76
N LEU A 221 -16.77 -16.50 1.67
CA LEU A 221 -16.88 -17.02 0.31
C LEU A 221 -15.98 -18.25 0.12
N PHE A 222 -14.74 -18.17 0.61
CA PHE A 222 -13.80 -19.29 0.52
C PHE A 222 -14.30 -20.51 1.31
N ARG A 223 -14.74 -20.29 2.55
CA ARG A 223 -15.23 -21.36 3.44
C ARG A 223 -16.49 -22.05 2.89
N TYR A 224 -17.50 -21.26 2.50
CA TYR A 224 -18.72 -21.84 1.91
C TYR A 224 -18.45 -22.51 0.57
N GLY A 225 -17.58 -21.91 -0.26
CA GLY A 225 -17.17 -22.51 -1.53
C GLY A 225 -16.47 -23.84 -1.33
N ASN A 226 -15.60 -23.96 -0.34
CA ASN A 226 -14.85 -25.17 -0.04
C ASN A 226 -15.76 -26.34 0.43
N ASN A 227 -16.95 -26.05 0.97
CA ASN A 227 -17.95 -27.07 1.27
C ASN A 227 -18.55 -27.72 0.00
N VAL A 228 -18.46 -27.06 -1.15
CA VAL A 228 -18.93 -27.57 -2.44
C VAL A 228 -17.77 -28.26 -3.19
N SER A 229 -16.72 -27.51 -3.44
CA SER A 229 -15.46 -28.01 -3.98
C SER A 229 -14.36 -26.95 -3.80
N ARG A 230 -13.11 -27.39 -3.79
CA ARG A 230 -11.96 -26.49 -3.71
C ARG A 230 -11.89 -25.51 -4.90
N GLN A 231 -12.16 -26.01 -6.10
CA GLN A 231 -12.24 -25.17 -7.30
C GLN A 231 -13.30 -24.08 -7.13
N PHE A 232 -14.49 -24.44 -6.64
CA PHE A 232 -15.59 -23.50 -6.44
C PHE A 232 -15.23 -22.46 -5.36
N ALA A 233 -14.45 -22.80 -4.34
CA ALA A 233 -13.97 -21.87 -3.34
C ALA A 233 -13.15 -20.73 -3.98
N TYR A 234 -12.15 -21.06 -4.79
CA TYR A 234 -11.34 -20.05 -5.48
C TYR A 234 -12.15 -19.25 -6.50
N VAL A 235 -12.94 -19.94 -7.34
CA VAL A 235 -13.77 -19.30 -8.36
C VAL A 235 -14.75 -18.33 -7.75
N SER A 236 -15.39 -18.65 -6.64
CA SER A 236 -16.36 -17.76 -5.97
C SER A 236 -15.72 -16.46 -5.47
N VAL A 237 -14.52 -16.53 -4.89
CA VAL A 237 -13.79 -15.35 -4.42
C VAL A 237 -13.36 -14.48 -5.60
N PHE A 238 -12.66 -15.05 -6.60
CA PHE A 238 -12.13 -14.27 -7.72
C PHE A 238 -13.21 -13.74 -8.66
N ALA A 239 -14.32 -14.48 -8.86
CA ALA A 239 -15.48 -13.98 -9.61
C ALA A 239 -16.14 -12.79 -8.91
N THR A 240 -16.29 -12.86 -7.58
CA THR A 240 -16.83 -11.74 -6.77
C THR A 240 -15.89 -10.54 -6.82
N THR A 241 -14.58 -10.75 -6.77
CA THR A 241 -13.56 -9.70 -6.92
C THR A 241 -13.68 -9.02 -8.28
N LEU A 242 -13.69 -9.80 -9.36
CA LEU A 242 -13.85 -9.29 -10.74
C LEU A 242 -15.17 -8.50 -10.89
N GLY A 243 -16.28 -9.06 -10.41
CA GLY A 243 -17.58 -8.40 -10.42
C GLY A 243 -17.57 -7.06 -9.67
N GLY A 244 -16.98 -7.04 -8.49
CA GLY A 244 -16.81 -5.82 -7.69
C GLY A 244 -15.96 -4.76 -8.39
N ILE A 245 -14.84 -5.14 -9.02
CA ILE A 245 -14.01 -4.23 -9.82
C ILE A 245 -14.80 -3.67 -11.00
N CYS A 246 -15.55 -4.50 -11.73
CA CYS A 246 -16.38 -4.04 -12.86
C CYS A 246 -17.48 -3.07 -12.39
N ILE A 247 -18.17 -3.37 -11.29
CA ILE A 247 -19.21 -2.48 -10.73
C ILE A 247 -18.57 -1.17 -10.27
N GLY A 248 -17.47 -1.22 -9.54
CA GLY A 248 -16.73 -0.03 -9.09
C GLY A 248 -16.22 0.80 -10.27
N ALA A 249 -15.72 0.16 -11.33
CA ALA A 249 -15.29 0.81 -12.56
C ALA A 249 -16.43 1.53 -13.27
N LEU A 250 -17.58 0.89 -13.45
CA LEU A 250 -18.76 1.50 -14.05
C LEU A 250 -19.26 2.70 -13.25
N LEU A 251 -19.31 2.58 -11.92
CA LEU A 251 -19.69 3.68 -11.03
C LEU A 251 -18.69 4.84 -11.12
N LEU A 252 -17.39 4.53 -11.15
CA LEU A 252 -16.35 5.56 -11.25
C LEU A 252 -16.44 6.28 -12.61
N ILE A 253 -16.56 5.55 -13.71
CA ILE A 253 -16.72 6.10 -15.07
C ILE A 253 -17.94 7.01 -15.13
N TRP A 254 -19.09 6.54 -14.63
CA TRP A 254 -20.32 7.31 -14.59
C TRP A 254 -20.19 8.61 -13.77
N ARG A 255 -19.50 8.56 -12.62
CA ARG A 255 -19.28 9.72 -11.76
C ARG A 255 -18.29 10.70 -12.40
N ILE A 256 -17.16 10.22 -12.92
CA ILE A 256 -16.13 11.06 -13.54
C ILE A 256 -16.65 11.73 -14.82
N HIS A 257 -17.57 11.09 -15.55
CA HIS A 257 -18.12 11.67 -16.78
C HIS A 257 -18.84 13.00 -16.52
N ARG A 258 -19.41 13.20 -15.33
CA ARG A 258 -20.10 14.44 -14.95
C ARG A 258 -19.16 15.62 -14.70
N TYR A 259 -17.87 15.39 -14.53
CA TYR A 259 -16.88 16.43 -14.30
C TYR A 259 -16.17 16.75 -15.62
N THR A 260 -16.43 17.93 -16.18
CA THR A 260 -15.68 18.47 -17.32
C THR A 260 -14.35 19.01 -16.79
N TRP A 261 -13.26 18.28 -17.05
CA TRP A 261 -11.92 18.77 -16.82
C TRP A 261 -11.35 19.25 -18.16
N SER A 262 -10.95 20.52 -18.21
CA SER A 262 -10.22 21.06 -19.34
C SER A 262 -8.74 21.14 -18.95
N PRO A 263 -7.83 20.45 -19.68
CA PRO A 263 -6.41 20.59 -19.41
C PRO A 263 -6.03 22.06 -19.51
N PRO A 264 -5.18 22.56 -18.60
CA PRO A 264 -4.62 23.90 -18.75
C PRO A 264 -3.95 23.98 -20.14
N LYS A 265 -4.19 25.05 -20.87
CA LYS A 265 -3.55 25.32 -22.17
C LYS A 265 -2.04 25.51 -21.96
N LYS A 266 -1.32 24.42 -21.75
CA LYS A 266 0.14 24.41 -21.69
C LYS A 266 0.63 24.09 -23.10
N ASP A 267 1.58 24.88 -23.56
CA ASP A 267 2.13 24.80 -24.92
C ASP A 267 2.38 23.35 -25.37
N ARG A 268 1.82 23.02 -26.54
CA ARG A 268 1.95 21.73 -27.23
C ARG A 268 3.39 21.35 -27.61
N ASN A 269 4.38 22.16 -27.28
CA ASN A 269 5.79 21.92 -27.60
C ASN A 269 6.53 20.99 -26.60
N GLN A 270 5.91 20.53 -25.52
CA GLN A 270 6.51 19.47 -24.68
C GLN A 270 6.26 18.07 -25.29
N ARG A 271 6.78 17.87 -26.50
CA ARG A 271 6.64 16.65 -27.31
C ARG A 271 7.42 15.43 -26.80
N ASN A 272 8.16 15.55 -25.69
CA ASN A 272 9.11 14.52 -25.22
C ASN A 272 8.76 13.98 -23.83
N SER A 273 7.48 13.70 -23.54
CA SER A 273 7.03 13.15 -22.24
C SER A 273 7.53 11.72 -21.96
N PHE A 274 8.01 11.01 -22.96
CA PHE A 274 8.63 9.69 -22.84
C PHE A 274 10.17 9.75 -22.87
N SER A 275 10.76 10.90 -22.56
CA SER A 275 12.21 11.04 -22.52
C SER A 275 12.77 10.55 -21.18
N LEU A 276 13.83 9.73 -21.21
CA LEU A 276 14.66 9.41 -20.03
C LEU A 276 15.16 10.67 -19.30
N MET A 277 15.17 11.81 -19.99
CA MET A 277 15.53 13.12 -19.45
C MET A 277 14.64 13.52 -18.27
N VAL A 278 13.35 13.11 -18.24
CA VAL A 278 12.43 13.37 -17.12
C VAL A 278 12.93 12.70 -15.84
N ILE A 279 13.42 11.47 -15.95
CA ILE A 279 14.00 10.74 -14.81
C ILE A 279 15.26 11.45 -14.32
N VAL A 280 16.17 11.80 -15.24
CA VAL A 280 17.41 12.53 -14.91
C VAL A 280 17.11 13.87 -14.25
N ASP A 281 16.13 14.63 -14.75
CA ASP A 281 15.71 15.90 -14.17
C ASP A 281 15.11 15.74 -12.79
N THR A 282 14.38 14.67 -12.53
CA THR A 282 13.86 14.32 -11.22
C THR A 282 14.99 14.12 -10.22
N PHE A 283 16.00 13.30 -10.58
CA PHE A 283 17.20 13.12 -9.74
C PHE A 283 17.94 14.44 -9.50
N LYS A 284 18.21 15.23 -10.56
CA LYS A 284 18.86 16.54 -10.43
C LYS A 284 18.08 17.46 -9.49
N THR A 285 16.73 17.46 -9.54
CA THR A 285 15.89 18.29 -8.70
C THR A 285 16.02 17.91 -7.23
N VAL A 286 16.05 16.62 -6.89
CA VAL A 286 16.19 16.15 -5.50
C VAL A 286 17.55 16.54 -4.91
N PHE A 287 18.63 16.37 -5.70
CA PHE A 287 20.00 16.66 -5.26
C PHE A 287 20.43 18.11 -5.46
N LYS A 288 19.57 18.98 -5.99
CA LYS A 288 19.81 20.42 -6.14
C LYS A 288 20.18 21.06 -4.80
N ARG A 289 21.12 22.02 -4.82
CA ARG A 289 21.41 22.83 -3.65
C ARG A 289 20.22 23.77 -3.36
N ARG A 290 19.74 23.75 -2.13
CA ARG A 290 18.65 24.60 -1.65
C ARG A 290 19.14 25.52 -0.54
N PRO A 291 18.53 26.68 -0.35
CA PRO A 291 18.87 27.57 0.75
C PRO A 291 18.70 26.85 2.10
N GLY A 292 19.55 27.19 3.05
CA GLY A 292 19.58 26.52 4.36
C GLY A 292 19.96 25.05 4.28
N LYS A 293 19.34 24.20 5.13
CA LYS A 293 19.57 22.76 5.24
C LYS A 293 18.48 21.90 4.57
N ALA A 294 17.56 22.51 3.79
CA ALA A 294 16.40 21.82 3.23
C ALA A 294 16.77 20.55 2.41
N ARG A 295 17.86 20.61 1.63
CA ARG A 295 18.39 19.43 0.92
C ARG A 295 18.73 18.28 1.88
N ILE A 296 19.41 18.60 2.98
CA ILE A 296 19.83 17.58 3.97
C ILE A 296 18.58 16.98 4.62
N TYR A 297 17.60 17.79 5.00
CA TYR A 297 16.35 17.31 5.58
C TYR A 297 15.58 16.39 4.64
N ILE A 298 15.47 16.70 3.35
CA ILE A 298 14.83 15.84 2.36
C ILE A 298 15.57 14.49 2.27
N LEU A 299 16.90 14.51 2.18
CA LEU A 299 17.69 13.26 2.10
C LEU A 299 17.60 12.43 3.39
N VAL A 300 17.59 13.08 4.55
CA VAL A 300 17.39 12.43 5.85
C VAL A 300 15.99 11.80 5.93
N LEU A 301 14.94 12.51 5.51
CA LEU A 301 13.58 11.98 5.47
C LEU A 301 13.46 10.75 4.54
N VAL A 302 14.15 10.78 3.40
CA VAL A 302 14.22 9.62 2.49
C VAL A 302 15.00 8.46 3.16
N ALA A 303 16.14 8.73 3.77
CA ALA A 303 16.93 7.71 4.45
C ALA A 303 16.18 7.07 5.63
N ILE A 304 15.51 7.87 6.47
CA ILE A 304 14.70 7.38 7.58
C ILE A 304 13.64 6.38 7.07
N VAL A 305 12.99 6.69 5.95
CA VAL A 305 12.00 5.78 5.35
C VAL A 305 12.65 4.47 4.94
N VAL A 306 13.80 4.53 4.25
CA VAL A 306 14.53 3.33 3.86
C VAL A 306 14.79 2.42 5.05
N PHE A 307 15.27 2.96 6.17
CA PHE A 307 15.64 2.15 7.33
C PHE A 307 14.46 1.71 8.22
N SER A 308 13.37 2.48 8.28
CA SER A 308 12.25 2.21 9.20
C SER A 308 11.07 1.49 8.54
N ILE A 309 10.79 1.81 7.30
CA ILE A 309 9.62 1.29 6.58
C ILE A 309 9.96 0.05 5.76
N MET A 310 11.22 -0.10 5.38
CA MET A 310 11.67 -1.28 4.65
C MET A 310 11.45 -2.60 5.38
N PRO A 311 11.74 -2.71 6.69
CA PRO A 311 11.40 -3.92 7.44
C PRO A 311 9.92 -4.29 7.34
N LEU A 312 9.03 -3.30 7.28
CA LEU A 312 7.60 -3.51 7.13
C LEU A 312 7.25 -4.20 5.81
N PHE A 313 7.83 -3.74 4.69
CA PHE A 313 7.63 -4.38 3.39
C PHE A 313 8.28 -5.77 3.31
N GLY A 314 9.44 -5.96 3.95
CA GLY A 314 10.06 -7.27 4.08
C GLY A 314 9.16 -8.25 4.84
N GLU A 315 8.59 -7.82 5.95
CA GLU A 315 7.61 -8.59 6.71
C GLU A 315 6.39 -8.95 5.87
N PHE A 316 5.81 -8.01 5.15
CA PHE A 316 4.66 -8.29 4.28
C PHE A 316 4.93 -9.40 3.27
N SER A 317 6.14 -9.45 2.70
CA SER A 317 6.49 -10.43 1.69
C SER A 317 6.54 -11.87 2.20
N ILE A 318 6.78 -12.07 3.50
CA ILE A 318 6.89 -13.39 4.11
C ILE A 318 5.79 -13.65 5.17
N SER A 319 4.93 -12.67 5.47
CA SER A 319 3.98 -12.74 6.59
C SER A 319 3.10 -13.98 6.53
N TYR A 320 2.52 -14.27 5.37
CA TYR A 320 1.68 -15.45 5.20
C TYR A 320 2.48 -16.75 5.36
N SER A 321 3.63 -16.86 4.71
CA SER A 321 4.51 -18.04 4.84
C SER A 321 4.97 -18.25 6.29
N TYR A 322 5.26 -17.14 7.01
CA TYR A 322 5.67 -17.19 8.41
C TYR A 322 4.54 -17.70 9.32
N THR A 323 3.34 -17.11 9.22
CA THR A 323 2.19 -17.51 10.04
C THR A 323 1.72 -18.93 9.71
N PHE A 324 1.79 -19.30 8.43
CA PHE A 324 1.49 -20.64 7.96
C PHE A 324 2.40 -21.72 8.60
N VAL A 325 3.72 -21.48 8.63
CA VAL A 325 4.69 -22.44 9.20
C VAL A 325 4.78 -22.34 10.73
N ARG A 326 4.63 -21.12 11.30
CA ARG A 326 4.86 -20.91 12.75
C ARG A 326 3.66 -21.24 13.60
N TYR A 327 2.45 -20.89 13.13
CA TYR A 327 1.19 -20.97 13.87
C TYR A 327 0.17 -21.89 13.20
N ASN A 328 0.51 -22.50 12.08
CA ASN A 328 -0.41 -23.31 11.25
C ASN A 328 -1.66 -22.53 10.80
N TRP A 329 -1.53 -21.21 10.62
CA TRP A 329 -2.63 -20.37 10.18
C TRP A 329 -2.94 -20.60 8.71
N GLN A 330 -4.22 -20.72 8.41
CA GLN A 330 -4.78 -20.78 7.06
C GLN A 330 -5.56 -19.50 6.72
N VAL A 331 -6.55 -19.61 5.84
CA VAL A 331 -7.38 -18.48 5.38
C VAL A 331 -8.13 -17.85 6.55
N ASP A 332 -8.69 -18.67 7.43
CA ASP A 332 -9.56 -18.22 8.51
C ASP A 332 -8.82 -17.34 9.52
N GLU A 333 -7.71 -17.83 10.05
CA GLU A 333 -6.94 -17.14 11.06
C GLU A 333 -6.25 -15.89 10.50
N ASN A 334 -5.73 -15.97 9.27
CA ASN A 334 -5.10 -14.82 8.61
C ASN A 334 -6.14 -13.72 8.28
N SER A 335 -7.38 -14.10 7.93
CA SER A 335 -8.48 -13.16 7.70
C SER A 335 -8.92 -12.47 8.99
N ASP A 336 -9.02 -13.22 10.09
CA ASP A 336 -9.36 -12.68 11.40
C ASP A 336 -8.26 -11.72 11.90
N TYR A 337 -6.99 -12.12 11.76
CA TYR A 337 -5.85 -11.26 12.08
C TYR A 337 -5.89 -9.95 11.28
N SER A 338 -6.06 -10.03 9.97
CA SER A 338 -6.14 -8.87 9.09
C SER A 338 -7.31 -7.95 9.46
N THR A 339 -8.46 -8.51 9.80
CA THR A 339 -9.66 -7.78 10.20
C THR A 339 -9.46 -7.03 11.51
N ILE A 340 -9.00 -7.75 12.55
CA ILE A 340 -8.83 -7.19 13.89
C ILE A 340 -7.77 -6.08 13.86
N THR A 341 -6.63 -6.32 13.23
CA THR A 341 -5.55 -5.32 13.16
C THR A 341 -5.99 -4.09 12.36
N SER A 342 -6.70 -4.28 11.25
CA SER A 342 -7.24 -3.16 10.45
C SER A 342 -8.25 -2.32 11.22
N ILE A 343 -9.13 -2.94 12.03
CA ILE A 343 -10.08 -2.21 12.88
C ILE A 343 -9.34 -1.39 13.92
N VAL A 344 -8.34 -1.97 14.57
CA VAL A 344 -7.51 -1.27 15.57
C VAL A 344 -6.78 -0.08 14.95
N ASP A 345 -6.19 -0.26 13.75
CA ASP A 345 -5.52 0.80 13.01
C ASP A 345 -6.47 1.96 12.67
N ILE A 346 -7.69 1.64 12.23
CA ILE A 346 -8.72 2.64 11.90
C ILE A 346 -9.13 3.41 13.16
N CYS A 347 -9.43 2.71 14.25
CA CYS A 347 -9.83 3.33 15.52
C CYS A 347 -8.71 4.19 16.09
N ALA A 348 -7.47 3.70 16.08
CA ALA A 348 -6.30 4.43 16.56
C ALA A 348 -6.08 5.72 15.76
N GLN A 349 -6.16 5.67 14.43
CA GLN A 349 -6.00 6.85 13.57
C GLN A 349 -7.17 7.83 13.69
N ALA A 350 -8.41 7.32 13.85
CA ALA A 350 -9.58 8.17 14.04
C ALA A 350 -9.51 9.00 15.34
N VAL A 351 -8.85 8.49 16.37
CA VAL A 351 -8.59 9.21 17.63
C VAL A 351 -7.36 10.09 17.52
N PHE A 352 -6.26 9.54 16.96
CA PHE A 352 -4.96 10.20 16.96
C PHE A 352 -4.94 11.48 16.10
N ILE A 353 -5.55 11.45 14.92
CA ILE A 353 -5.53 12.60 13.99
C ILE A 353 -6.20 13.85 14.60
N PRO A 354 -7.41 13.78 15.18
CA PRO A 354 -7.99 14.93 15.88
C PRO A 354 -7.18 15.38 17.09
N VAL A 355 -6.59 14.44 17.85
CA VAL A 355 -5.75 14.77 19.00
C VAL A 355 -4.49 15.53 18.57
N MET A 356 -3.81 15.09 17.51
CA MET A 356 -2.68 15.82 16.92
C MET A 356 -3.05 17.26 16.55
N ALA A 357 -4.19 17.41 15.88
CA ALA A 357 -4.68 18.73 15.45
C ALA A 357 -5.06 19.62 16.65
N ALA A 358 -5.73 19.06 17.66
CA ALA A 358 -6.16 19.79 18.85
C ALA A 358 -4.98 20.25 19.73
N LEU A 359 -3.98 19.39 19.89
CA LEU A 359 -2.76 19.67 20.67
C LEU A 359 -1.68 20.42 19.87
N LYS A 360 -1.92 20.67 18.58
CA LYS A 360 -0.94 21.30 17.67
C LYS A 360 0.44 20.62 17.75
N LEU A 361 0.45 19.28 17.78
CA LEU A 361 1.68 18.52 17.88
C LEU A 361 2.54 18.72 16.64
N ASN A 362 3.81 19.02 16.84
CA ASN A 362 4.74 19.19 15.74
C ASN A 362 5.10 17.82 15.13
N GLU A 363 4.91 17.68 13.82
CA GLU A 363 5.18 16.47 13.03
C GLU A 363 6.61 15.95 13.23
N ALA A 364 7.58 16.86 13.44
CA ALA A 364 8.98 16.50 13.66
C ALA A 364 9.24 15.70 14.95
N TYR A 365 8.40 15.88 15.98
CA TYR A 365 8.51 15.09 17.23
C TYR A 365 7.67 13.82 17.18
N VAL A 366 6.54 13.84 16.49
CA VAL A 366 5.66 12.67 16.35
C VAL A 366 6.30 11.57 15.51
N MET A 367 6.96 11.94 14.42
CA MET A 367 7.55 11.00 13.48
C MET A 367 8.56 10.04 14.13
N PRO A 368 9.56 10.45 14.94
CA PRO A 368 10.46 9.54 15.63
C PRO A 368 9.74 8.57 16.58
N ILE A 369 8.69 9.02 17.27
CA ILE A 369 7.90 8.16 18.17
C ILE A 369 7.26 7.02 17.37
N LEU A 370 6.64 7.33 16.23
CA LEU A 370 6.03 6.31 15.36
C LEU A 370 7.07 5.33 14.79
N PHE A 371 8.28 5.79 14.48
CA PHE A 371 9.36 4.88 14.08
C PHE A 371 9.83 3.97 15.21
N CYS A 372 9.82 4.45 16.45
CA CYS A 372 10.09 3.58 17.60
C CYS A 372 9.01 2.50 17.73
N THR A 373 7.72 2.81 17.56
CA THR A 373 6.65 1.79 17.61
C THR A 373 6.80 0.74 16.52
N ILE A 374 7.15 1.14 15.28
CA ILE A 374 7.46 0.20 14.19
C ILE A 374 8.62 -0.72 14.57
N SER A 375 9.69 -0.18 15.14
CA SER A 375 10.86 -0.97 15.56
C SER A 375 10.51 -1.96 16.68
N ILE A 376 9.73 -1.52 17.68
CA ILE A 376 9.25 -2.37 18.78
C ILE A 376 8.35 -3.50 18.24
N ARG A 377 7.46 -3.19 17.29
CA ARG A 377 6.63 -4.20 16.62
C ARG A 377 7.48 -5.31 16.01
N HIS A 378 8.51 -4.96 15.23
CA HIS A 378 9.39 -5.97 14.61
C HIS A 378 10.15 -6.80 15.66
N ALA A 379 10.62 -6.16 16.74
CA ALA A 379 11.26 -6.87 17.84
C ALA A 379 10.29 -7.86 18.50
N VAL A 380 9.06 -7.43 18.84
CA VAL A 380 8.05 -8.31 19.45
C VAL A 380 7.70 -9.48 18.51
N LYS A 381 7.52 -9.22 17.21
CA LYS A 381 7.25 -10.29 16.25
C LYS A 381 8.39 -11.29 16.08
N ALA A 382 9.64 -10.83 16.17
CA ALA A 382 10.81 -11.70 16.08
C ALA A 382 10.87 -12.72 17.25
N PHE A 383 10.39 -12.34 18.43
CA PHE A 383 10.32 -13.19 19.62
C PHE A 383 8.95 -13.81 19.89
N ALA A 384 7.98 -13.61 18.98
CA ALA A 384 6.62 -14.13 19.16
C ALA A 384 6.60 -15.66 19.04
N VAL A 385 6.33 -16.33 20.16
CA VAL A 385 6.15 -17.78 20.25
C VAL A 385 4.68 -18.13 20.04
N GLU A 386 3.79 -17.40 20.69
CA GLU A 386 2.35 -17.63 20.70
C GLU A 386 1.62 -16.67 19.76
N PRO A 387 0.48 -17.08 19.17
CA PRO A 387 -0.31 -16.24 18.26
C PRO A 387 -0.70 -14.88 18.84
N TRP A 388 -1.07 -14.81 20.12
CA TRP A 388 -1.47 -13.54 20.75
C TRP A 388 -0.36 -12.48 20.78
N MET A 389 0.91 -12.91 20.84
CA MET A 389 2.05 -11.99 20.78
C MET A 389 2.15 -11.33 19.40
N TYR A 390 1.76 -12.04 18.35
CA TYR A 390 1.74 -11.50 16.98
C TYR A 390 0.66 -10.41 16.83
N TYR A 391 -0.50 -10.59 17.48
CA TYR A 391 -1.53 -9.55 17.59
C TYR A 391 -1.02 -8.36 18.41
N LEU A 392 -0.42 -8.61 19.57
CA LEU A 392 0.11 -7.56 20.46
C LEU A 392 1.11 -6.65 19.71
N ALA A 393 2.02 -7.23 18.93
CA ALA A 393 2.96 -6.48 18.12
C ALA A 393 2.26 -5.51 17.16
N SER A 394 1.18 -5.94 16.52
CA SER A 394 0.40 -5.08 15.62
C SER A 394 -0.37 -4.00 16.37
N PHE A 395 -0.84 -4.26 17.59
CA PHE A 395 -1.48 -3.25 18.42
C PHE A 395 -0.51 -2.16 18.89
N ILE A 396 0.75 -2.52 19.19
CA ILE A 396 1.80 -1.56 19.55
C ILE A 396 2.04 -0.57 18.39
N ASP A 397 1.93 -1.03 17.15
CA ASP A 397 2.23 -0.23 15.96
C ASP A 397 0.97 0.18 15.17
N CYS A 398 -0.18 0.29 15.81
CA CYS A 398 -1.44 0.65 15.15
C CYS A 398 -1.43 2.03 14.45
N LEU A 399 -0.42 2.85 14.70
CA LEU A 399 -0.21 4.15 14.06
C LEU A 399 0.97 4.18 13.07
N GLY A 400 1.70 3.08 12.91
CA GLY A 400 2.96 3.06 12.13
C GLY A 400 2.79 3.51 10.69
N PHE A 401 1.74 3.08 10.01
CA PHE A 401 1.42 3.56 8.66
C PHE A 401 1.16 5.07 8.57
N TYR A 402 0.77 5.71 9.67
CA TYR A 402 0.56 7.16 9.68
C TYR A 402 1.87 7.94 9.52
N ALA A 403 3.01 7.33 9.88
CA ALA A 403 4.33 7.91 9.66
C ALA A 403 4.61 8.22 8.17
N PHE A 404 4.04 7.45 7.24
CA PHE A 404 4.11 7.75 5.80
C PHE A 404 3.44 9.08 5.44
N ASN A 405 2.27 9.33 6.02
CA ASN A 405 1.51 10.56 5.75
C ASN A 405 2.24 11.79 6.31
N ILE A 406 2.80 11.67 7.53
CA ILE A 406 3.61 12.73 8.14
C ILE A 406 4.84 13.04 7.29
N ARG A 407 5.57 12.02 6.86
CA ARG A 407 6.72 12.21 5.96
C ARG A 407 6.33 12.96 4.69
N GLN A 408 5.23 12.56 4.06
CA GLN A 408 4.73 13.18 2.83
C GLN A 408 4.43 14.67 3.06
N SER A 409 3.80 15.00 4.19
CA SER A 409 3.56 16.37 4.64
C SER A 409 4.86 17.14 4.82
N MET A 410 5.81 16.61 5.57
CA MET A 410 7.11 17.24 5.82
C MET A 410 7.91 17.46 4.52
N VAL A 411 7.97 16.48 3.63
CA VAL A 411 8.65 16.65 2.32
C VAL A 411 7.97 17.76 1.51
N SER A 412 6.63 17.80 1.51
CA SER A 412 5.90 18.83 0.76
C SER A 412 6.14 20.25 1.26
N SER A 413 6.40 20.42 2.56
CA SER A 413 6.70 21.73 3.16
C SER A 413 8.14 22.24 2.89
N LEU A 414 9.05 21.33 2.50
CA LEU A 414 10.46 21.64 2.23
C LEU A 414 10.77 21.93 0.75
N VAL A 415 9.77 21.83 -0.13
CA VAL A 415 9.96 21.88 -1.58
C VAL A 415 9.01 22.91 -2.20
N ASP A 416 9.54 23.72 -3.14
CA ASP A 416 8.75 24.66 -3.92
C ASP A 416 7.66 23.94 -4.74
N ARG A 417 6.52 24.60 -4.95
CA ARG A 417 5.35 24.02 -5.65
C ARG A 417 5.69 23.49 -7.04
N ASP A 418 6.60 24.17 -7.75
CA ASP A 418 7.00 23.78 -9.12
C ASP A 418 7.89 22.53 -9.16
N GLU A 419 8.57 22.20 -8.07
CA GLU A 419 9.46 21.03 -7.96
C GLU A 419 8.80 19.88 -7.19
N LEU A 420 7.68 20.15 -6.51
CA LEU A 420 7.01 19.20 -5.62
C LEU A 420 6.68 17.87 -6.33
N GLY A 421 6.14 17.93 -7.55
CA GLY A 421 5.79 16.73 -8.31
C GLY A 421 7.01 15.83 -8.58
N LYS A 422 8.16 16.42 -8.90
CA LYS A 422 9.40 15.66 -9.16
C LYS A 422 9.94 15.01 -7.87
N VAL A 423 9.96 15.75 -6.77
CA VAL A 423 10.42 15.20 -5.48
C VAL A 423 9.50 14.11 -4.97
N MET A 424 8.18 14.27 -5.11
CA MET A 424 7.21 13.24 -4.77
C MET A 424 7.33 12.00 -5.66
N ALA A 425 7.58 12.16 -6.96
CA ALA A 425 7.85 11.04 -7.85
C ALA A 425 9.11 10.26 -7.43
N PHE A 426 10.17 10.96 -7.02
CA PHE A 426 11.38 10.34 -6.51
C PHE A 426 11.13 9.54 -5.23
N THR A 427 10.43 10.14 -4.24
CA THR A 427 10.11 9.43 -3.00
C THR A 427 9.24 8.20 -3.25
N SER A 428 8.26 8.28 -4.15
CA SER A 428 7.44 7.13 -4.55
C SER A 428 8.26 6.05 -5.27
N ALA A 429 9.25 6.44 -6.09
CA ALA A 429 10.16 5.49 -6.72
C ALA A 429 11.03 4.76 -5.68
N VAL A 430 11.55 5.49 -4.68
CA VAL A 430 12.27 4.89 -3.55
C VAL A 430 11.38 3.91 -2.80
N ASP A 431 10.15 4.31 -2.45
CA ASP A 431 9.18 3.47 -1.76
C ASP A 431 8.81 2.18 -2.53
N SER A 432 8.95 2.19 -3.86
CA SER A 432 8.62 1.04 -4.70
C SER A 432 9.82 0.12 -4.99
N VAL A 433 11.01 0.68 -5.15
CA VAL A 433 12.21 -0.09 -5.58
C VAL A 433 12.91 -0.76 -4.39
N PHE A 434 13.05 -0.05 -3.29
CA PHE A 434 13.76 -0.59 -2.13
C PHE A 434 13.12 -1.84 -1.52
N PRO A 435 11.78 -1.99 -1.46
CA PRO A 435 11.16 -3.22 -0.97
C PRO A 435 11.65 -4.50 -1.65
N ILE A 436 12.11 -4.41 -2.90
CA ILE A 436 12.62 -5.56 -3.65
C ILE A 436 13.83 -6.21 -2.94
N GLY A 437 14.83 -5.40 -2.60
CA GLY A 437 16.02 -5.91 -1.92
C GLY A 437 15.71 -6.47 -0.53
N ILE A 438 14.84 -5.79 0.19
CA ILE A 438 14.41 -6.21 1.53
C ILE A 438 13.56 -7.48 1.48
N SER A 439 12.63 -7.60 0.53
CA SER A 439 11.83 -8.81 0.34
C SER A 439 12.73 -10.03 0.12
N LYS A 440 13.79 -9.89 -0.72
CA LYS A 440 14.76 -10.97 -0.92
C LYS A 440 15.53 -11.30 0.37
N ALA A 441 16.01 -10.30 1.09
CA ALA A 441 16.74 -10.51 2.34
C ALA A 441 15.86 -11.25 3.37
N TYR A 442 14.60 -10.85 3.56
CA TYR A 442 13.66 -11.51 4.45
C TYR A 442 13.35 -12.94 3.99
N SER A 443 13.19 -13.17 2.70
CA SER A 443 13.01 -14.51 2.13
C SER A 443 14.17 -15.45 2.48
N GLU A 444 15.42 -14.99 2.30
CA GLU A 444 16.60 -15.82 2.63
C GLU A 444 16.76 -16.02 4.14
N ILE A 445 16.51 -15.00 4.96
CA ILE A 445 16.52 -15.12 6.43
C ILE A 445 15.48 -16.14 6.89
N PHE A 446 14.27 -16.09 6.33
CA PHE A 446 13.20 -17.03 6.66
C PHE A 446 13.61 -18.47 6.39
N LYS A 447 14.17 -18.77 5.20
CA LYS A 447 14.64 -20.11 4.81
C LYS A 447 15.74 -20.64 5.77
N VAL A 448 16.75 -19.80 6.05
CA VAL A 448 17.86 -20.17 6.95
C VAL A 448 17.36 -20.39 8.38
N SER A 449 16.46 -19.56 8.88
CA SER A 449 15.90 -19.70 10.24
C SER A 449 15.12 -21.00 10.41
N LYS A 450 14.34 -21.37 9.40
CA LYS A 450 13.59 -22.64 9.38
C LYS A 450 14.52 -23.85 9.41
N THR A 451 15.59 -23.81 8.61
CA THR A 451 16.59 -24.89 8.56
C THR A 451 17.29 -25.07 9.91
N LYS A 452 17.70 -23.96 10.57
CA LYS A 452 18.32 -24.02 11.90
C LYS A 452 17.38 -24.61 12.96
N LYS A 453 16.10 -24.23 12.95
CA LYS A 453 15.12 -24.76 13.91
C LYS A 453 14.96 -26.30 13.72
N LYS A 454 14.97 -26.77 12.48
CA LYS A 454 14.95 -28.22 12.17
C LYS A 454 16.18 -28.95 12.71
N ILE A 455 17.38 -28.34 12.56
CA ILE A 455 18.65 -28.91 13.11
C ILE A 455 18.59 -28.96 14.62
N PHE A 456 18.10 -27.90 15.30
CA PHE A 456 18.00 -27.92 16.77
C PHE A 456 16.94 -28.91 17.29
N SER A 457 15.81 -29.06 16.60
CA SER A 457 14.79 -30.07 16.98
C SER A 457 15.26 -31.51 16.76
N THR A 458 16.10 -31.78 15.74
CA THR A 458 16.70 -33.11 15.50
C THR A 458 17.86 -33.43 16.45
N LEU A 459 18.50 -32.43 17.06
CA LEU A 459 19.56 -32.63 18.08
C LEU A 459 19.03 -32.76 19.51
N SER A 460 17.74 -32.52 19.73
CA SER A 460 17.06 -32.65 21.03
C SER A 460 16.30 -33.99 21.21
N TYR A 461 16.45 -34.90 20.30
CA TYR A 461 16.10 -36.33 20.41
C TYR A 461 17.40 -37.16 20.46
#